data_f1a548b6b06a95aa0d5fb9040676e996
#
_entry.id   f1a548b6b06a95aa0d5fb9040676e996
#
_cell.length_a   1.000
_cell.length_b   1.000
_cell.length_c   1.000
_cell.angle_alpha   90.00
_cell.angle_beta   90.00
_cell.angle_gamma   90.00
#
_symmetry.space_group_name_H-M   'P 1'
#
loop_
_entity.id
_entity.type
_entity.pdbx_description
1 polymer ?
#
loop_
_entity_poly.entity_id
_entity_poly.type
_entity_poly.pdbx_seq_one_letter_code
_entity_poly.pdbx_strand_id
1 'polypeptide(L)'
;MPLFGKKPTANVPVLSSDEMKTRLLGLNRPSAPFCIVDGQNEGVDLVAEWKIVDASWYEIFAKAKLEKVFRIFLKLNEEKHEVRAQDHEYSIQWSAGIPSLKLAVSSFKGQMSSVEFGTGYAFTETLAPGQVYKYKFNTNELKKPIQDICASCGWTYKGVAFGKL
;
A
#
# COMPACT_ATOMS: atom_id res chain seq x y z
N MET A 1 15.45 5.49 16.17
CA MET A 1 14.63 5.61 14.94
C MET A 1 13.84 4.33 14.75
N PRO A 2 12.51 4.38 14.66
CA PRO A 2 11.76 3.17 14.45
C PRO A 2 12.08 2.58 13.07
N LEU A 3 12.37 1.30 13.05
CA LEU A 3 12.73 0.56 11.83
C LEU A 3 11.61 0.59 10.77
N PHE A 4 10.38 0.75 11.19
CA PHE A 4 9.20 0.56 10.36
C PHE A 4 8.26 1.76 10.40
N GLY A 5 8.80 2.94 10.64
CA GLY A 5 7.96 4.10 10.78
C GLY A 5 8.50 5.35 10.10
N LYS A 6 7.64 6.32 9.97
CA LYS A 6 8.01 7.65 9.51
C LYS A 6 7.35 8.68 10.41
N LYS A 7 8.16 9.61 10.92
CA LYS A 7 7.70 10.70 11.77
C LYS A 7 7.08 11.82 10.95
N PRO A 8 6.16 12.62 11.55
CA PRO A 8 5.58 13.75 10.86
C PRO A 8 6.64 14.80 10.51
N THR A 9 6.37 15.52 9.43
CA THR A 9 7.17 16.68 9.04
C THR A 9 6.99 17.77 10.09
N ALA A 10 8.06 18.47 10.45
CA ALA A 10 8.01 19.55 11.42
C ALA A 10 7.18 20.73 10.92
N ASN A 11 6.44 21.35 11.85
CA ASN A 11 5.69 22.58 11.61
C ASN A 11 4.55 22.47 10.57
N VAL A 12 3.97 21.28 10.41
CA VAL A 12 2.79 21.09 9.57
C VAL A 12 1.54 21.02 10.45
N PRO A 13 0.38 21.49 9.96
CA PRO A 13 -0.88 21.31 10.69
C PRO A 13 -1.22 19.83 10.81
N VAL A 14 -1.79 19.45 11.97
CA VAL A 14 -2.23 18.09 12.23
C VAL A 14 -3.69 17.95 11.79
N LEU A 15 -3.94 17.05 10.85
CA LEU A 15 -5.30 16.82 10.34
C LEU A 15 -6.08 15.88 11.26
N SER A 16 -7.41 15.92 11.15
CA SER A 16 -8.29 14.95 11.79
C SER A 16 -8.19 13.59 11.09
N SER A 17 -8.72 12.53 11.72
CA SER A 17 -8.73 11.20 11.10
C SER A 17 -9.54 11.18 9.82
N ASP A 18 -10.66 11.89 9.75
CA ASP A 18 -11.46 11.96 8.53
C ASP A 18 -10.72 12.67 7.39
N GLU A 19 -10.01 13.74 7.69
CA GLU A 19 -9.17 14.43 6.72
C GLU A 19 -8.01 13.54 6.26
N MET A 20 -7.42 12.79 7.18
CA MET A 20 -6.37 11.81 6.86
C MET A 20 -6.87 10.73 5.91
N LYS A 21 -8.06 10.17 6.18
CA LYS A 21 -8.66 9.18 5.28
C LYS A 21 -8.87 9.77 3.88
N THR A 22 -9.38 10.99 3.81
CA THR A 22 -9.58 11.70 2.54
C THR A 22 -8.26 11.88 1.78
N ARG A 23 -7.20 12.27 2.49
CA ARG A 23 -5.88 12.45 1.89
C ARG A 23 -5.30 11.13 1.37
N LEU A 24 -5.43 10.05 2.14
CA LEU A 24 -4.97 8.73 1.74
C LEU A 24 -5.75 8.21 0.53
N LEU A 25 -7.07 8.37 0.53
CA LEU A 25 -7.90 8.00 -0.62
C LEU A 25 -7.60 8.84 -1.85
N GLY A 26 -7.07 10.04 -1.66
CA GLY A 26 -6.62 10.92 -2.75
C GLY A 26 -5.42 10.38 -3.53
N LEU A 27 -4.74 9.33 -3.03
CA LEU A 27 -3.71 8.62 -3.79
C LEU A 27 -4.28 7.77 -4.92
N ASN A 28 -5.58 7.47 -4.86
CA ASN A 28 -6.24 6.66 -5.88
C ASN A 28 -6.34 7.44 -7.20
N ARG A 29 -5.93 6.78 -8.28
CA ARG A 29 -6.09 7.31 -9.63
C ARG A 29 -6.14 6.15 -10.62
N PRO A 30 -6.89 6.28 -11.72
CA PRO A 30 -7.04 5.17 -12.68
C PRO A 30 -5.73 4.69 -13.28
N SER A 31 -4.76 5.59 -13.43
CA SER A 31 -3.46 5.29 -14.05
C SER A 31 -2.46 4.62 -13.11
N ALA A 32 -2.74 4.51 -11.82
CA ALA A 32 -1.85 3.87 -10.86
C ALA A 32 -2.14 2.37 -10.73
N PRO A 33 -1.11 1.52 -10.57
CA PRO A 33 -1.31 0.07 -10.45
C PRO A 33 -1.75 -0.37 -9.06
N PHE A 34 -1.98 0.56 -8.16
CA PHE A 34 -2.42 0.29 -6.79
C PHE A 34 -3.62 1.18 -6.43
N CYS A 35 -4.31 0.81 -5.37
CA CYS A 35 -5.40 1.62 -4.83
C CYS A 35 -5.50 1.46 -3.31
N ILE A 36 -6.21 2.41 -2.70
CA ILE A 36 -6.55 2.36 -1.28
C ILE A 36 -8.07 2.24 -1.20
N VAL A 37 -8.53 1.23 -0.47
CA VAL A 37 -9.95 0.91 -0.35
C VAL A 37 -10.37 0.88 1.11
N ASP A 38 -11.68 0.91 1.34
CA ASP A 38 -12.25 0.76 2.66
C ASP A 38 -11.87 -0.59 3.27
N GLY A 39 -11.48 -0.58 4.54
CA GLY A 39 -11.00 -1.77 5.25
C GLY A 39 -11.96 -2.33 6.29
N GLN A 40 -13.22 -1.88 6.33
CA GLN A 40 -14.17 -2.30 7.36
C GLN A 40 -14.38 -3.81 7.38
N ASN A 41 -14.42 -4.44 6.22
CA ASN A 41 -14.56 -5.90 6.12
C ASN A 41 -13.36 -6.66 6.71
N GLU A 42 -12.22 -6.00 6.82
CA GLU A 42 -10.99 -6.57 7.37
C GLU A 42 -10.76 -6.11 8.83
N GLY A 43 -11.70 -5.36 9.40
CA GLY A 43 -11.57 -4.83 10.75
C GLY A 43 -10.59 -3.68 10.91
N VAL A 44 -10.27 -3.00 9.84
CA VAL A 44 -9.38 -1.83 9.81
C VAL A 44 -10.04 -0.67 9.07
N ASP A 45 -9.38 0.49 9.05
CA ASP A 45 -9.96 1.66 8.39
C ASP A 45 -9.79 1.61 6.88
N LEU A 46 -8.58 1.30 6.41
CA LEU A 46 -8.24 1.30 4.99
C LEU A 46 -7.32 0.12 4.68
N VAL A 47 -7.32 -0.31 3.44
CA VAL A 47 -6.40 -1.31 2.90
C VAL A 47 -5.77 -0.77 1.63
N ALA A 48 -4.45 -0.76 1.58
CA ALA A 48 -3.70 -0.43 0.38
C ALA A 48 -3.31 -1.72 -0.34
N GLU A 49 -3.59 -1.79 -1.63
CA GLU A 49 -3.39 -3.02 -2.40
C GLU A 49 -3.02 -2.74 -3.86
N TRP A 50 -2.35 -3.70 -4.48
CA TRP A 50 -2.12 -3.70 -5.92
C TRP A 50 -3.38 -4.18 -6.63
N LYS A 51 -3.62 -3.66 -7.84
CA LYS A 51 -4.83 -3.95 -8.63
C LYS A 51 -4.74 -5.31 -9.34
N ILE A 52 -4.47 -6.37 -8.60
CA ILE A 52 -4.21 -7.71 -9.17
C ILE A 52 -5.44 -8.29 -9.87
N VAL A 53 -6.60 -8.10 -9.27
CA VAL A 53 -7.86 -8.68 -9.78
C VAL A 53 -8.63 -7.74 -10.71
N ASP A 54 -8.10 -6.57 -10.96
CA ASP A 54 -8.71 -5.60 -11.87
C ASP A 54 -8.42 -6.00 -13.32
N ALA A 55 -9.47 -6.10 -14.13
CA ALA A 55 -9.36 -6.52 -15.53
C ALA A 55 -8.43 -5.63 -16.37
N SER A 56 -8.28 -4.36 -15.99
CA SER A 56 -7.40 -3.43 -16.69
C SER A 56 -5.92 -3.66 -16.36
N TRP A 57 -5.62 -4.42 -15.30
CA TRP A 57 -4.27 -4.50 -14.76
C TRP A 57 -3.69 -5.90 -14.67
N TYR A 58 -4.51 -6.96 -14.55
CA TYR A 58 -3.98 -8.28 -14.24
C TYR A 58 -3.04 -8.84 -15.31
N GLU A 59 -3.19 -8.47 -16.57
CA GLU A 59 -2.27 -8.91 -17.63
C GLU A 59 -0.85 -8.38 -17.42
N ILE A 60 -0.73 -7.13 -16.95
CA ILE A 60 0.55 -6.51 -16.62
C ILE A 60 1.21 -7.27 -15.48
N PHE A 61 0.46 -7.60 -14.46
CA PHE A 61 0.97 -8.36 -13.31
C PHE A 61 1.37 -9.78 -13.70
N ALA A 62 0.60 -10.41 -14.60
CA ALA A 62 0.96 -11.73 -15.12
C ALA A 62 2.27 -11.70 -15.89
N LYS A 63 2.49 -10.69 -16.72
CA LYS A 63 3.76 -10.50 -17.46
C LYS A 63 4.95 -10.27 -16.53
N ALA A 64 4.71 -9.65 -15.37
CA ALA A 64 5.74 -9.46 -14.36
C ALA A 64 6.02 -10.72 -13.54
N LYS A 65 5.32 -11.83 -13.82
CA LYS A 65 5.50 -13.13 -13.16
C LYS A 65 5.31 -13.08 -11.65
N LEU A 66 4.35 -12.28 -11.18
CA LEU A 66 4.07 -12.18 -9.76
C LEU A 66 3.46 -13.46 -9.23
N GLU A 67 4.06 -14.03 -8.18
CA GLU A 67 3.52 -15.19 -7.46
C GLU A 67 2.90 -14.80 -6.13
N LYS A 68 3.30 -13.65 -5.59
CA LYS A 68 2.79 -13.12 -4.33
C LYS A 68 2.75 -11.61 -4.35
N VAL A 69 1.93 -11.05 -3.47
CA VAL A 69 1.74 -9.62 -3.33
C VAL A 69 1.48 -9.28 -1.86
N PHE A 70 1.75 -8.04 -1.48
CA PHE A 70 1.51 -7.55 -0.13
C PHE A 70 0.37 -6.55 -0.14
N ARG A 71 -0.51 -6.65 0.85
CA ARG A 71 -1.51 -5.63 1.17
C ARG A 71 -1.08 -4.95 2.46
N ILE A 72 -1.33 -3.66 2.56
CA ILE A 72 -1.02 -2.90 3.77
C ILE A 72 -2.33 -2.54 4.44
N PHE A 73 -2.54 -3.05 5.64
CA PHE A 73 -3.71 -2.75 6.46
C PHE A 73 -3.41 -1.52 7.30
N LEU A 74 -4.30 -0.54 7.27
CA LEU A 74 -4.11 0.75 7.92
C LEU A 74 -5.22 1.01 8.92
N LYS A 75 -4.83 1.34 10.14
CA LYS A 75 -5.74 1.73 11.20
C LYS A 75 -5.32 3.07 11.77
N LEU A 76 -6.26 4.03 11.77
CA LEU A 76 -6.00 5.38 12.23
C LEU A 76 -6.29 5.53 13.70
N ASN A 77 -5.33 6.08 14.44
CA ASN A 77 -5.49 6.45 15.86
C ASN A 77 -5.40 7.96 15.94
N GLU A 78 -6.56 8.62 16.07
CA GLU A 78 -6.63 10.08 16.09
C GLU A 78 -6.02 10.66 17.38
N GLU A 79 -6.20 9.98 18.49
CA GLU A 79 -5.67 10.42 19.77
C GLU A 79 -4.15 10.60 19.74
N LYS A 80 -3.45 9.63 19.13
CA LYS A 80 -2.00 9.65 19.00
C LYS A 80 -1.49 10.21 17.69
N HIS A 81 -2.37 10.55 16.77
CA HIS A 81 -2.05 10.95 15.40
C HIS A 81 -1.10 9.94 14.73
N GLU A 82 -1.50 8.67 14.79
CA GLU A 82 -0.75 7.57 14.19
C GLU A 82 -1.60 6.84 13.17
N VAL A 83 -0.99 6.54 12.01
CA VAL A 83 -1.51 5.55 11.08
C VAL A 83 -0.73 4.26 11.37
N ARG A 84 -1.39 3.30 12.01
CA ARG A 84 -0.78 2.01 12.30
C ARG A 84 -0.94 1.12 11.08
N ALA A 85 0.14 0.52 10.65
CA ALA A 85 0.21 -0.22 9.39
C ALA A 85 0.81 -1.60 9.60
N GLN A 86 0.20 -2.61 8.96
CA GLN A 86 0.71 -3.97 8.98
C GLN A 86 0.63 -4.56 7.57
N ASP A 87 1.73 -5.14 7.12
CA ASP A 87 1.84 -5.77 5.81
C ASP A 87 1.40 -7.23 5.91
N HIS A 88 0.56 -7.66 4.96
CA HIS A 88 0.09 -9.04 4.87
C HIS A 88 0.46 -9.60 3.49
N GLU A 89 1.02 -10.80 3.47
CA GLU A 89 1.40 -11.49 2.24
C GLU A 89 0.26 -12.35 1.71
N TYR A 90 0.04 -12.29 0.39
CA TYR A 90 -0.96 -13.10 -0.33
C TYR A 90 -0.30 -13.80 -1.51
N SER A 91 -0.68 -15.05 -1.75
CA SER A 91 -0.34 -15.77 -2.98
C SER A 91 -1.30 -15.37 -4.09
N ILE A 92 -0.78 -15.30 -5.32
CA ILE A 92 -1.60 -15.04 -6.49
C ILE A 92 -1.79 -16.36 -7.24
N GLN A 93 -3.05 -16.73 -7.51
CA GLN A 93 -3.38 -17.88 -8.32
C GLN A 93 -3.79 -17.42 -9.72
N TRP A 94 -2.94 -17.74 -10.68
CA TRP A 94 -3.19 -17.47 -12.09
C TRP A 94 -3.86 -18.68 -12.70
N SER A 95 -5.17 -18.64 -12.83
CA SER A 95 -5.93 -19.64 -13.58
C SER A 95 -6.43 -19.02 -14.88
N ALA A 96 -6.94 -19.85 -15.81
CA ALA A 96 -7.56 -19.32 -17.01
C ALA A 96 -8.72 -18.40 -16.63
N GLY A 97 -8.55 -17.10 -16.83
CA GLY A 97 -9.52 -16.09 -16.45
C GLY A 97 -8.95 -15.09 -15.45
N ILE A 98 -9.79 -14.66 -14.50
CA ILE A 98 -9.42 -13.63 -13.51
C ILE A 98 -8.54 -14.25 -12.43
N PRO A 99 -7.38 -13.64 -12.09
CA PRO A 99 -6.55 -14.12 -10.99
C PRO A 99 -7.26 -13.95 -9.64
N SER A 100 -6.94 -14.81 -8.69
CA SER A 100 -7.46 -14.73 -7.35
C SER A 100 -6.33 -14.61 -6.33
N LEU A 101 -6.62 -13.91 -5.22
CA LEU A 101 -5.70 -13.79 -4.10
C LEU A 101 -6.09 -14.81 -3.03
N LYS A 102 -5.09 -15.51 -2.51
CA LYS A 102 -5.28 -16.46 -1.43
C LYS A 102 -4.28 -16.15 -0.31
N LEU A 103 -4.76 -16.04 0.90
CA LEU A 103 -3.89 -15.88 2.05
C LEU A 103 -3.01 -17.12 2.17
N ALA A 104 -1.71 -16.94 2.10
CA ALA A 104 -0.77 -18.06 2.19
C ALA A 104 -0.82 -18.68 3.59
N VAL A 105 -0.71 -20.03 3.67
CA VAL A 105 -0.72 -20.75 4.93
C VAL A 105 0.42 -20.30 5.84
N SER A 106 1.56 -19.95 5.25
CA SER A 106 2.73 -19.41 5.94
C SER A 106 2.89 -17.92 5.71
N SER A 107 1.78 -17.20 5.59
CA SER A 107 1.81 -15.79 5.23
C SER A 107 2.52 -14.94 6.27
N PHE A 108 3.37 -14.06 5.80
CA PHE A 108 4.00 -13.06 6.62
C PHE A 108 2.99 -11.99 7.04
N LYS A 109 3.01 -11.63 8.30
CA LYS A 109 2.31 -10.46 8.84
C LYS A 109 3.31 -9.63 9.60
N GLY A 110 3.45 -8.36 9.28
CA GLY A 110 4.40 -7.49 9.96
C GLY A 110 4.82 -6.34 9.09
N GLN A 111 6.13 -6.16 8.94
CA GLN A 111 6.68 -5.08 8.13
C GLN A 111 7.66 -5.64 7.09
N MET A 112 7.43 -5.27 5.84
CA MET A 112 8.32 -5.57 4.73
C MET A 112 8.90 -4.26 4.19
N SER A 113 10.20 -4.26 3.94
CA SER A 113 10.87 -3.08 3.42
C SER A 113 11.74 -3.48 2.23
N SER A 114 11.57 -2.77 1.12
CA SER A 114 12.39 -2.94 -0.09
C SER A 114 12.40 -4.37 -0.66
N VAL A 115 11.30 -5.10 -0.49
CA VAL A 115 11.16 -6.44 -1.07
C VAL A 115 10.53 -6.33 -2.45
N GLU A 116 11.25 -6.78 -3.46
CA GLU A 116 10.75 -6.88 -4.82
C GLU A 116 10.00 -8.20 -5.02
N PHE A 117 8.83 -8.12 -5.67
CA PHE A 117 7.99 -9.29 -5.93
C PHE A 117 7.58 -9.40 -7.40
N GLY A 118 8.42 -8.90 -8.29
CA GLY A 118 8.26 -8.97 -9.74
C GLY A 118 9.60 -8.77 -10.42
N THR A 119 9.62 -8.74 -11.74
CA THR A 119 10.85 -8.58 -12.52
C THR A 119 10.90 -7.20 -13.19
N GLY A 120 12.00 -6.48 -12.96
CA GLY A 120 12.28 -5.19 -13.61
C GLY A 120 11.20 -4.13 -13.43
N TYR A 121 11.09 -3.23 -14.38
CA TYR A 121 10.03 -2.23 -14.43
C TYR A 121 8.82 -2.85 -15.14
N ALA A 122 7.74 -3.00 -14.41
CA ALA A 122 6.55 -3.65 -14.93
C ALA A 122 5.55 -2.67 -15.55
N PHE A 123 5.65 -1.40 -15.19
CA PHE A 123 4.64 -0.41 -15.58
C PHE A 123 5.21 1.00 -15.55
N THR A 124 4.73 1.86 -16.45
CA THR A 124 5.05 3.30 -16.44
C THR A 124 3.78 4.11 -16.34
N GLU A 125 3.86 5.22 -15.61
CA GLU A 125 2.76 6.18 -15.47
C GLU A 125 3.28 7.58 -15.82
N THR A 126 2.54 8.33 -16.63
CA THR A 126 2.81 9.73 -16.86
C THR A 126 2.03 10.55 -15.85
N LEU A 127 2.73 11.15 -14.90
CA LEU A 127 2.12 11.94 -13.81
C LEU A 127 1.84 13.36 -14.23
N ALA A 128 2.73 13.96 -15.04
CA ALA A 128 2.60 15.28 -15.59
C ALA A 128 3.34 15.34 -16.94
N PRO A 129 3.09 16.34 -17.80
CA PRO A 129 3.81 16.43 -19.05
C PRO A 129 5.33 16.38 -18.85
N GLY A 130 5.97 15.41 -19.49
CA GLY A 130 7.41 15.17 -19.39
C GLY A 130 7.86 14.41 -18.14
N GLN A 131 6.95 14.04 -17.23
CA GLN A 131 7.25 13.28 -16.04
C GLN A 131 6.71 11.85 -16.15
N VAL A 132 7.62 10.89 -16.30
CA VAL A 132 7.26 9.47 -16.40
C VAL A 132 7.79 8.75 -15.17
N TYR A 133 6.91 8.08 -14.45
CA TYR A 133 7.27 7.25 -13.32
C TYR A 133 7.27 5.78 -13.73
N LYS A 134 8.33 5.06 -13.37
CA LYS A 134 8.49 3.64 -13.67
C LYS A 134 8.29 2.84 -12.39
N TYR A 135 7.29 1.97 -12.37
CA TYR A 135 6.99 1.14 -11.22
C TYR A 135 7.75 -0.17 -11.24
N LYS A 136 8.36 -0.47 -10.09
CA LYS A 136 8.80 -1.82 -9.74
C LYS A 136 7.78 -2.40 -8.78
N PHE A 137 7.53 -3.71 -8.85
CA PHE A 137 6.68 -4.37 -7.87
C PHE A 137 7.48 -4.64 -6.59
N ASN A 138 7.54 -3.62 -5.75
CA ASN A 138 8.30 -3.65 -4.52
C ASN A 138 7.46 -2.96 -3.43
N THR A 139 7.63 -3.37 -2.18
CA THR A 139 6.81 -2.87 -1.08
C THR A 139 6.84 -1.36 -0.94
N ASN A 140 7.97 -0.72 -1.24
CA ASN A 140 8.13 0.73 -1.10
C ASN A 140 7.33 1.53 -2.14
N GLU A 141 7.01 0.96 -3.29
CA GLU A 141 6.19 1.63 -4.30
C GLU A 141 4.81 1.95 -3.78
N LEU A 142 4.27 1.10 -2.91
CA LEU A 142 2.98 1.30 -2.27
C LEU A 142 3.13 2.02 -0.92
N LYS A 143 4.15 1.66 -0.15
CA LYS A 143 4.36 2.16 1.22
C LYS A 143 4.78 3.63 1.26
N LYS A 144 5.71 4.03 0.38
CA LYS A 144 6.27 5.37 0.41
C LYS A 144 5.23 6.49 0.21
N PRO A 145 4.32 6.43 -0.76
CA PRO A 145 3.29 7.46 -0.90
C PRO A 145 2.42 7.61 0.34
N ILE A 146 2.09 6.51 1.01
CA ILE A 146 1.30 6.52 2.25
C ILE A 146 2.10 7.19 3.37
N GLN A 147 3.36 6.84 3.53
CA GLN A 147 4.24 7.44 4.53
C GLN A 147 4.40 8.94 4.31
N ASP A 148 4.54 9.36 3.06
CA ASP A 148 4.71 10.77 2.71
C ASP A 148 3.43 11.58 3.02
N ILE A 149 2.25 11.02 2.75
CA ILE A 149 0.98 11.65 3.12
C ILE A 149 0.87 11.79 4.65
N CYS A 150 1.13 10.73 5.38
CA CYS A 150 1.09 10.77 6.85
C CYS A 150 1.99 11.89 7.39
N ALA A 151 3.23 11.93 6.95
CA ALA A 151 4.19 12.93 7.40
C ALA A 151 3.75 14.36 7.07
N SER A 152 3.22 14.58 5.87
CA SER A 152 2.77 15.91 5.43
C SER A 152 1.51 16.39 6.17
N CYS A 153 0.79 15.49 6.82
CA CYS A 153 -0.42 15.79 7.56
C CYS A 153 -0.23 15.81 9.09
N GLY A 154 1.01 15.74 9.54
CA GLY A 154 1.35 15.78 10.96
C GLY A 154 1.13 14.46 11.69
N TRP A 155 1.01 13.35 10.97
CA TRP A 155 0.80 12.03 11.53
C TRP A 155 2.03 11.16 11.41
N THR A 156 2.17 10.21 12.34
CA THR A 156 3.23 9.19 12.29
C THR A 156 2.72 7.96 11.55
N TYR A 157 3.51 7.46 10.60
CA TYR A 157 3.30 6.12 10.06
C TYR A 157 4.00 5.14 10.99
N LYS A 158 3.24 4.29 11.65
CA LYS A 158 3.77 3.33 12.63
C LYS A 158 3.60 1.91 12.12
N GLY A 159 4.70 1.28 11.74
CA GLY A 159 4.70 -0.13 11.35
C GLY A 159 4.50 -1.05 12.55
N VAL A 160 3.56 -1.97 12.46
CA VAL A 160 3.27 -2.97 13.48
C VAL A 160 3.80 -4.30 13.00
N ALA A 161 4.83 -4.80 13.68
CA ALA A 161 5.48 -6.06 13.28
C ALA A 161 4.78 -7.28 13.85
N PHE A 162 4.16 -7.16 15.03
CA PHE A 162 3.56 -8.29 15.74
C PHE A 162 2.19 -7.91 16.29
N GLY A 163 1.31 -8.88 16.39
CA GLY A 163 0.00 -8.71 17.00
C GLY A 163 -1.03 -8.08 16.07
N LYS A 164 -2.03 -7.51 16.69
CA LYS A 164 -3.15 -6.86 15.98
C LYS A 164 -2.91 -5.36 15.82
N LEU A 165 -3.47 -4.80 14.77
CA LEU A 165 -3.55 -3.35 14.60
C LEU A 165 -4.48 -2.70 15.62
#